data_8681a6a53827df9a5b927fb5cf4bdceb
#
_entry.id   8681a6a53827df9a5b927fb5cf4bdceb
#
_cell.length_a   1.000
_cell.length_b   1.000
_cell.length_c   1.000
_cell.angle_alpha   90.00
_cell.angle_beta   90.00
_cell.angle_gamma   90.00
#
_symmetry.space_group_name_H-M   'P 1'
#
loop_
_entity.id
_entity.type
_entity.pdbx_description
1 polymer ?
#
loop_
_entity_poly.entity_id
_entity_poly.type
_entity_poly.pdbx_seq_one_letter_code
_entity_poly.pdbx_strand_id
1 'polypeptide(L)'
;MRIDQSIINEIKDKTDILDLVSEYVKLEKRGRNYIGLCPFHDEKTPSFTVSEDKQICHCFGCKKGGNVFQFTQEIKDISFVEAVKELGDRVNVAVDIEATQSNSNVQIASDDLQMIEMHELIQEFYYYALTKTVEGEQALTYLQERGFTDALIKERGIGFAPDSSHFCHDFLQKKGYDIELAYEAGLLSRNEENFSYYDRFRNRIMFPLKNAQGRIVGYSGRTYTGQEPKYLNSPETPIFQKRKLLYNLDKARKSIRKLDEIVLLEGFMDVIKSDTAGLKNVVATMGTQLSDEHITFIRKLTSNITLMFDGDFAGSEATLKTGQHLLQQGLNVFVIQLPSGMDPDEYIGKYGNDAFTAFVKNDKKSFAHYKVSILKDEIARNDLSYERYLKELSHDISLMKSSILQQKALNDVAPFFNVSPEQLANEIQFNQAPVNYYPEDEYGGYIEPEPIGMAQFDNLSRQEKAERAFLKHLMRDKDTFLNYYESVDKDNFTNQHFKYVFEVLHDFYAENDQYNINDAVQYVNSNELRETLISLEQYSLNDEPYENEIDDYVNVINENGQETIESLNHKLREATRIGDVELQKYYLQQIVAKNKERM
;
A
#
# COMPACT_ATOMS: atom_id res chain seq x y z
N MET A 1 16.94 -16.51 -20.54
CA MET A 1 16.07 -15.40 -20.97
C MET A 1 16.53 -14.17 -20.20
N ARG A 2 16.89 -13.11 -20.86
CA ARG A 2 17.35 -11.87 -20.19
C ARG A 2 16.33 -10.80 -20.53
N ILE A 3 15.60 -10.31 -19.52
CA ILE A 3 14.74 -9.12 -19.65
C ILE A 3 15.67 -7.91 -19.66
N ASP A 4 15.36 -6.91 -20.49
CA ASP A 4 16.16 -5.68 -20.53
C ASP A 4 16.12 -4.99 -19.17
N GLN A 5 17.28 -4.61 -18.65
CA GLN A 5 17.41 -3.95 -17.36
C GLN A 5 16.66 -2.61 -17.31
N SER A 6 16.54 -1.92 -18.46
CA SER A 6 15.77 -0.68 -18.54
C SER A 6 14.29 -0.88 -18.25
N ILE A 7 13.70 -1.98 -18.72
CA ILE A 7 12.30 -2.36 -18.47
C ILE A 7 12.11 -2.69 -16.98
N ILE A 8 13.03 -3.46 -16.39
CA ILE A 8 13.00 -3.80 -14.96
C ILE A 8 13.05 -2.52 -14.12
N ASN A 9 13.93 -1.60 -14.45
CA ASN A 9 14.07 -0.32 -13.75
C ASN A 9 12.81 0.55 -13.90
N GLU A 10 12.24 0.63 -15.09
CA GLU A 10 11.00 1.39 -15.34
C GLU A 10 9.82 0.84 -14.52
N ILE A 11 9.65 -0.48 -14.47
CA ILE A 11 8.61 -1.14 -13.66
C ILE A 11 8.84 -0.86 -12.17
N LYS A 12 10.08 -0.98 -11.71
CA LYS A 12 10.46 -0.70 -10.32
C LYS A 12 10.14 0.74 -9.92
N ASP A 13 10.51 1.72 -10.75
CA ASP A 13 10.29 3.15 -10.46
C ASP A 13 8.80 3.54 -10.45
N LYS A 14 7.99 2.84 -11.25
CA LYS A 14 6.53 3.03 -11.30
C LYS A 14 5.76 2.25 -10.23
N THR A 15 6.38 1.27 -9.57
CA THR A 15 5.73 0.42 -8.56
C THR A 15 6.20 0.80 -7.16
N ASP A 16 5.31 1.40 -6.36
CA ASP A 16 5.61 1.73 -4.97
C ASP A 16 5.45 0.50 -4.06
N ILE A 17 6.49 0.15 -3.27
CA ILE A 17 6.49 -1.03 -2.39
C ILE A 17 5.43 -0.92 -1.29
N LEU A 18 5.21 0.28 -0.75
CA LEU A 18 4.22 0.47 0.30
C LEU A 18 2.81 0.27 -0.25
N ASP A 19 2.53 0.77 -1.47
CA ASP A 19 1.28 0.55 -2.17
C ASP A 19 1.04 -0.93 -2.44
N LEU A 20 2.07 -1.61 -2.96
CA LEU A 20 2.00 -3.05 -3.26
C LEU A 20 1.74 -3.89 -2.01
N VAL A 21 2.54 -3.71 -0.97
CA VAL A 21 2.43 -4.49 0.29
C VAL A 21 1.11 -4.22 1.00
N SER A 22 0.62 -2.99 0.97
CA SER A 22 -0.62 -2.62 1.65
C SER A 22 -1.88 -3.31 1.08
N GLU A 23 -1.80 -3.91 -0.10
CA GLU A 23 -2.88 -4.74 -0.63
C GLU A 23 -3.05 -6.05 0.15
N TYR A 24 -1.96 -6.53 0.75
CA TYR A 24 -1.90 -7.81 1.45
C TYR A 24 -1.85 -7.65 2.98
N VAL A 25 -1.26 -6.56 3.47
CA VAL A 25 -0.95 -6.36 4.88
C VAL A 25 -1.49 -5.02 5.36
N LYS A 26 -2.14 -5.00 6.52
CA LYS A 26 -2.43 -3.74 7.23
C LYS A 26 -1.13 -3.23 7.85
N LEU A 27 -0.69 -2.06 7.41
CA LEU A 27 0.54 -1.43 7.86
C LEU A 27 0.25 -0.22 8.75
N GLU A 28 0.98 -0.09 9.85
CA GLU A 28 0.94 1.06 10.76
C GLU A 28 2.27 1.82 10.69
N LYS A 29 2.22 3.15 10.60
CA LYS A 29 3.43 3.96 10.52
C LYS A 29 4.14 3.99 11.87
N ARG A 30 5.43 3.63 11.89
CA ARG A 30 6.31 3.77 13.05
C ARG A 30 7.62 4.44 12.62
N GLY A 31 7.79 5.69 13.02
CA GLY A 31 8.93 6.50 12.61
C GLY A 31 8.98 6.70 11.09
N ARG A 32 10.08 6.30 10.45
CA ARG A 32 10.27 6.37 8.99
C ARG A 32 9.72 5.15 8.25
N ASN A 33 9.41 4.06 8.95
CA ASN A 33 8.96 2.80 8.36
C ASN A 33 7.48 2.53 8.67
N TYR A 34 6.94 1.50 8.00
CA TYR A 34 5.61 0.96 8.25
C TYR A 34 5.74 -0.48 8.74
N ILE A 35 4.93 -0.87 9.73
CA ILE A 35 5.02 -2.19 10.36
C ILE A 35 3.65 -2.87 10.34
N GLY A 36 3.61 -4.18 10.11
CA GLY A 36 2.40 -5.00 10.10
C GLY A 36 2.67 -6.46 10.42
N LEU A 37 1.60 -7.26 10.48
CA LEU A 37 1.73 -8.71 10.59
C LEU A 37 2.24 -9.28 9.27
N CYS A 38 3.16 -10.24 9.34
CA CYS A 38 3.78 -10.82 8.16
C CYS A 38 2.74 -11.61 7.31
N PRO A 39 2.73 -11.44 5.99
CA PRO A 39 1.85 -12.22 5.12
C PRO A 39 2.39 -13.62 4.79
N PHE A 40 3.63 -13.93 5.22
CA PHE A 40 4.36 -15.15 4.85
C PHE A 40 4.40 -16.20 5.96
N HIS A 41 4.03 -15.84 7.21
CA HIS A 41 3.95 -16.74 8.35
C HIS A 41 2.96 -16.23 9.40
N ASP A 42 2.43 -17.14 10.19
CA ASP A 42 1.50 -16.80 11.26
C ASP A 42 2.23 -16.20 12.46
N GLU A 43 1.84 -14.98 12.85
CA GLU A 43 2.40 -14.28 14.02
C GLU A 43 1.32 -13.44 14.71
N LYS A 44 1.51 -13.18 16.01
CA LYS A 44 0.63 -12.32 16.80
C LYS A 44 1.19 -10.91 17.00
N THR A 45 2.50 -10.77 16.91
CA THR A 45 3.22 -9.49 17.08
C THR A 45 3.75 -9.05 15.74
N PRO A 46 3.47 -7.81 15.29
CA PRO A 46 3.93 -7.32 14.01
C PRO A 46 5.46 -7.34 13.89
N SER A 47 5.99 -8.06 12.89
CA SER A 47 7.42 -8.15 12.59
C SER A 47 7.78 -7.83 11.14
N PHE A 48 6.77 -7.53 10.31
CA PHE A 48 6.96 -7.19 8.91
C PHE A 48 7.07 -5.68 8.73
N THR A 49 8.23 -5.22 8.24
CA THR A 49 8.55 -3.80 8.09
C THR A 49 8.65 -3.42 6.62
N VAL A 50 8.13 -2.26 6.24
CA VAL A 50 8.22 -1.67 4.90
C VAL A 50 8.88 -0.30 5.00
N SER A 51 9.94 -0.07 4.24
CA SER A 51 10.59 1.22 4.09
C SER A 51 10.17 1.86 2.76
N GLU A 52 9.35 2.91 2.84
CA GLU A 52 8.94 3.69 1.67
C GLU A 52 10.14 4.42 1.05
N ASP A 53 11.03 4.98 1.86
CA ASP A 53 12.21 5.72 1.38
C ASP A 53 13.17 4.80 0.61
N LYS A 54 13.35 3.55 1.07
CA LYS A 54 14.28 2.58 0.49
C LYS A 54 13.61 1.63 -0.50
N GLN A 55 12.29 1.67 -0.64
CA GLN A 55 11.49 0.81 -1.52
C GLN A 55 11.74 -0.69 -1.29
N ILE A 56 11.85 -1.11 -0.02
CA ILE A 56 12.02 -2.51 0.40
C ILE A 56 11.08 -2.88 1.53
N CYS A 57 10.79 -4.18 1.65
CA CYS A 57 10.12 -4.77 2.80
C CYS A 57 10.97 -5.89 3.41
N HIS A 58 10.76 -6.19 4.69
CA HIS A 58 11.46 -7.26 5.39
C HIS A 58 10.68 -7.73 6.62
N CYS A 59 10.64 -9.04 6.83
CA CYS A 59 10.08 -9.66 8.03
C CYS A 59 11.20 -10.10 8.98
N PHE A 60 11.21 -9.57 10.19
CA PHE A 60 12.19 -9.96 11.22
C PHE A 60 11.91 -11.35 11.83
N GLY A 61 10.68 -11.88 11.66
CA GLY A 61 10.31 -13.23 12.09
C GLY A 61 10.79 -14.32 11.12
N CYS A 62 10.25 -14.35 9.89
CA CYS A 62 10.53 -15.41 8.91
C CYS A 62 11.62 -15.04 7.89
N LYS A 63 12.22 -13.84 7.99
CA LYS A 63 13.36 -13.37 7.18
C LYS A 63 13.04 -13.10 5.70
N LYS A 64 11.81 -13.29 5.25
CA LYS A 64 11.37 -12.97 3.90
C LYS A 64 11.27 -11.47 3.68
N GLY A 65 11.66 -11.02 2.49
CA GLY A 65 11.61 -9.61 2.11
C GLY A 65 12.37 -9.31 0.83
N GLY A 66 12.53 -8.03 0.52
CA GLY A 66 13.21 -7.54 -0.67
C GLY A 66 12.46 -6.36 -1.30
N ASN A 67 12.66 -6.13 -2.60
CA ASN A 67 11.95 -5.09 -3.35
C ASN A 67 10.60 -5.59 -3.90
N VAL A 68 9.95 -4.80 -4.75
CA VAL A 68 8.63 -5.11 -5.32
C VAL A 68 8.59 -6.46 -6.06
N PHE A 69 9.67 -6.84 -6.71
CA PHE A 69 9.73 -8.11 -7.45
C PHE A 69 9.82 -9.29 -6.48
N GLN A 70 10.73 -9.26 -5.50
CA GLN A 70 10.86 -10.32 -4.52
C GLN A 70 9.57 -10.46 -3.68
N PHE A 71 8.96 -9.33 -3.28
CA PHE A 71 7.69 -9.40 -2.57
C PHE A 71 6.60 -10.08 -3.41
N THR A 72 6.50 -9.74 -4.72
CA THR A 72 5.52 -10.36 -5.63
C THR A 72 5.78 -11.85 -5.83
N GLN A 73 7.05 -12.24 -5.98
CA GLN A 73 7.44 -13.65 -6.07
C GLN A 73 7.00 -14.45 -4.85
N GLU A 74 7.30 -13.95 -3.65
CA GLU A 74 7.02 -14.64 -2.39
C GLU A 74 5.52 -14.69 -2.06
N ILE A 75 4.75 -13.62 -2.35
CA ILE A 75 3.32 -13.58 -1.99
C ILE A 75 2.45 -14.39 -2.96
N LYS A 76 2.89 -14.57 -4.20
CA LYS A 76 2.15 -15.28 -5.25
C LYS A 76 2.74 -16.64 -5.61
N ASP A 77 3.90 -16.97 -5.07
CA ASP A 77 4.66 -18.19 -5.38
C ASP A 77 4.96 -18.32 -6.88
N ILE A 78 5.48 -17.24 -7.49
CA ILE A 78 5.79 -17.14 -8.92
C ILE A 78 7.28 -16.85 -9.17
N SER A 79 7.73 -17.12 -10.39
CA SER A 79 9.10 -16.83 -10.81
C SER A 79 9.37 -15.33 -10.95
N PHE A 80 10.65 -14.92 -10.97
CA PHE A 80 11.04 -13.52 -11.21
C PHE A 80 10.49 -12.97 -12.53
N VAL A 81 10.53 -13.77 -13.60
CA VAL A 81 10.03 -13.38 -14.93
C VAL A 81 8.51 -13.13 -14.89
N GLU A 82 7.77 -13.98 -14.20
CA GLU A 82 6.33 -13.80 -14.01
C GLU A 82 6.02 -12.58 -13.14
N ALA A 83 6.80 -12.33 -12.08
CA ALA A 83 6.66 -11.15 -11.24
C ALA A 83 6.94 -9.85 -12.03
N VAL A 84 7.98 -9.83 -12.89
CA VAL A 84 8.27 -8.69 -13.77
C VAL A 84 7.13 -8.45 -14.75
N LYS A 85 6.59 -9.52 -15.37
CA LYS A 85 5.45 -9.41 -16.26
C LYS A 85 4.22 -8.85 -15.55
N GLU A 86 3.86 -9.40 -14.40
CA GLU A 86 2.70 -8.97 -13.63
C GLU A 86 2.80 -7.51 -13.17
N LEU A 87 3.97 -7.11 -12.65
CA LEU A 87 4.18 -5.71 -12.27
C LEU A 87 4.25 -4.79 -13.49
N GLY A 88 4.80 -5.26 -14.62
CA GLY A 88 4.77 -4.55 -15.90
C GLY A 88 3.35 -4.28 -16.39
N ASP A 89 2.51 -5.30 -16.41
CA ASP A 89 1.07 -5.19 -16.75
C ASP A 89 0.35 -4.21 -15.81
N ARG A 90 0.71 -4.24 -14.54
CA ARG A 90 0.14 -3.34 -13.52
C ARG A 90 0.45 -1.86 -13.76
N VAL A 91 1.65 -1.54 -14.25
CA VAL A 91 2.12 -0.15 -14.47
C VAL A 91 2.18 0.26 -15.95
N ASN A 92 1.57 -0.53 -16.85
CA ASN A 92 1.55 -0.32 -18.30
C ASN A 92 2.94 -0.24 -18.93
N VAL A 93 3.85 -1.13 -18.55
CA VAL A 93 5.16 -1.32 -19.17
C VAL A 93 5.15 -2.65 -19.90
N ALA A 94 5.26 -2.62 -21.22
CA ALA A 94 5.30 -3.82 -22.04
C ALA A 94 6.57 -4.64 -21.73
N VAL A 95 6.40 -5.91 -21.39
CA VAL A 95 7.51 -6.84 -21.16
C VAL A 95 7.50 -7.88 -22.26
N ASP A 96 8.35 -7.69 -23.29
CA ASP A 96 8.50 -8.65 -24.38
C ASP A 96 9.23 -9.91 -23.86
N ILE A 97 8.49 -10.98 -23.69
CA ILE A 97 9.03 -12.31 -23.38
C ILE A 97 8.69 -13.22 -24.55
N GLU A 98 9.69 -13.62 -25.31
CA GLU A 98 9.50 -14.70 -26.30
C GLU A 98 8.99 -15.96 -25.59
N ALA A 99 7.85 -16.45 -26.06
CA ALA A 99 6.99 -17.44 -25.44
C ALA A 99 7.68 -18.80 -25.24
N THR A 100 7.50 -19.38 -24.06
CA THR A 100 7.51 -20.83 -23.89
C THR A 100 6.28 -21.23 -23.06
N GLN A 101 5.48 -22.09 -23.64
CA GLN A 101 4.16 -22.54 -23.21
C GLN A 101 4.20 -23.35 -21.91
N SER A 102 3.29 -23.04 -20.98
CA SER A 102 2.71 -24.03 -20.08
C SER A 102 1.27 -23.64 -19.76
N ASN A 103 0.36 -24.57 -20.03
CA ASN A 103 -1.08 -24.39 -20.17
C ASN A 103 -1.85 -24.43 -18.85
N SER A 104 -2.94 -23.72 -18.82
CA SER A 104 -4.25 -23.80 -18.17
C SER A 104 -4.64 -22.75 -17.12
N ASN A 105 -3.75 -22.22 -16.28
CA ASN A 105 -4.05 -21.03 -15.44
C ASN A 105 -3.72 -19.69 -16.16
N VAL A 106 -3.04 -19.79 -17.30
CA VAL A 106 -2.65 -18.65 -18.15
C VAL A 106 -3.84 -18.09 -18.93
N GLN A 107 -4.87 -18.90 -19.20
CA GLN A 107 -6.02 -18.50 -20.03
C GLN A 107 -6.93 -17.49 -19.31
N ILE A 108 -7.24 -17.69 -18.02
CA ILE A 108 -8.13 -16.79 -17.25
C ILE A 108 -7.43 -15.44 -17.01
N ALA A 109 -6.14 -15.44 -16.68
CA ALA A 109 -5.35 -14.21 -16.54
C ALA A 109 -5.20 -13.44 -17.87
N SER A 110 -5.23 -14.17 -19.01
CA SER A 110 -5.21 -13.58 -20.35
C SER A 110 -6.53 -12.88 -20.70
N ASP A 111 -7.68 -13.46 -20.31
CA ASP A 111 -9.00 -12.91 -20.64
C ASP A 111 -9.31 -11.63 -19.84
N ASP A 112 -9.02 -11.61 -18.54
CA ASP A 112 -9.14 -10.41 -17.70
C ASP A 112 -8.26 -9.26 -18.23
N LEU A 113 -7.03 -9.57 -18.66
CA LEU A 113 -6.13 -8.56 -19.22
C LEU A 113 -6.67 -8.02 -20.55
N GLN A 114 -7.16 -8.88 -21.43
CA GLN A 114 -7.79 -8.46 -22.69
C GLN A 114 -9.05 -7.61 -22.45
N MET A 115 -9.87 -7.96 -21.45
CA MET A 115 -11.03 -7.13 -21.05
C MET A 115 -10.60 -5.72 -20.64
N ILE A 116 -9.53 -5.59 -19.85
CA ILE A 116 -8.96 -4.30 -19.44
C ILE A 116 -8.42 -3.53 -20.64
N GLU A 117 -7.64 -4.18 -21.53
CA GLU A 117 -7.11 -3.56 -22.74
C GLU A 117 -8.20 -3.03 -23.66
N MET A 118 -9.29 -3.78 -23.82
CA MET A 118 -10.47 -3.31 -24.59
C MET A 118 -11.07 -2.04 -23.97
N HIS A 119 -11.18 -1.97 -22.64
CA HIS A 119 -11.67 -0.76 -21.96
C HIS A 119 -10.75 0.44 -22.20
N GLU A 120 -9.45 0.26 -22.05
CA GLU A 120 -8.45 1.33 -22.26
C GLU A 120 -8.44 1.82 -23.71
N LEU A 121 -8.54 0.90 -24.66
CA LEU A 121 -8.62 1.24 -26.09
C LEU A 121 -9.92 2.01 -26.42
N ILE A 122 -11.06 1.58 -25.90
CA ILE A 122 -12.35 2.28 -26.07
C ILE A 122 -12.33 3.65 -25.39
N GLN A 123 -11.62 3.78 -24.28
CA GLN A 123 -11.46 5.06 -23.58
C GLN A 123 -10.77 6.12 -24.44
N GLU A 124 -9.71 5.77 -25.15
CA GLU A 124 -9.03 6.70 -26.06
C GLU A 124 -10.01 7.21 -27.13
N PHE A 125 -10.84 6.32 -27.63
CA PHE A 125 -11.87 6.71 -28.60
C PHE A 125 -12.95 7.59 -27.99
N TYR A 126 -13.48 7.24 -26.82
CA TYR A 126 -14.49 8.08 -26.15
C TYR A 126 -13.97 9.49 -25.85
N TYR A 127 -12.69 9.60 -25.44
CA TYR A 127 -12.05 10.89 -25.26
C TYR A 127 -11.93 11.67 -26.60
N TYR A 128 -11.54 11.01 -27.68
CA TYR A 128 -11.50 11.60 -29.01
C TYR A 128 -12.89 12.04 -29.47
N ALA A 129 -13.91 11.20 -29.30
CA ALA A 129 -15.29 11.53 -29.65
C ALA A 129 -15.79 12.78 -28.91
N LEU A 130 -15.49 12.91 -27.60
CA LEU A 130 -15.85 14.07 -26.80
C LEU A 130 -15.17 15.36 -27.29
N THR A 131 -13.87 15.29 -27.61
CA THR A 131 -13.03 16.48 -27.75
C THR A 131 -12.77 16.90 -29.21
N LYS A 132 -13.03 16.01 -30.18
CA LYS A 132 -12.61 16.20 -31.59
C LYS A 132 -13.72 15.97 -32.61
N THR A 133 -14.94 15.56 -32.18
CA THR A 133 -16.05 15.34 -33.12
C THR A 133 -17.20 16.32 -32.87
N VAL A 134 -17.97 16.57 -33.92
CA VAL A 134 -19.21 17.41 -33.84
C VAL A 134 -20.23 16.76 -32.92
N GLU A 135 -20.30 15.43 -32.90
CA GLU A 135 -21.25 14.67 -32.08
C GLU A 135 -20.98 14.85 -30.56
N GLY A 136 -19.74 15.08 -30.19
CA GLY A 136 -19.34 15.32 -28.79
C GLY A 136 -19.53 16.76 -28.30
N GLU A 137 -19.77 17.72 -29.19
CA GLU A 137 -19.79 19.17 -28.88
C GLU A 137 -20.80 19.53 -27.79
N GLN A 138 -22.00 19.00 -27.85
CA GLN A 138 -23.04 19.25 -26.84
C GLN A 138 -22.67 18.67 -25.47
N ALA A 139 -22.09 17.46 -25.45
CA ALA A 139 -21.63 16.81 -24.23
C ALA A 139 -20.44 17.57 -23.61
N LEU A 140 -19.52 18.08 -24.42
CA LEU A 140 -18.41 18.91 -23.99
C LEU A 140 -18.88 20.24 -23.39
N THR A 141 -19.83 20.92 -24.08
CA THR A 141 -20.43 22.16 -23.58
C THR A 141 -21.10 21.94 -22.23
N TYR A 142 -21.90 20.88 -22.09
CA TYR A 142 -22.51 20.50 -20.81
C TYR A 142 -21.49 20.32 -19.68
N LEU A 143 -20.36 19.67 -19.95
CA LEU A 143 -19.28 19.50 -18.96
C LEU A 143 -18.63 20.83 -18.59
N GLN A 144 -18.37 21.70 -19.58
CA GLN A 144 -17.77 23.02 -19.36
C GLN A 144 -18.70 23.94 -18.54
N GLU A 145 -19.99 23.94 -18.79
CA GLU A 145 -21.00 24.65 -18.00
C GLU A 145 -21.04 24.18 -16.55
N ARG A 146 -20.74 22.91 -16.31
CA ARG A 146 -20.58 22.33 -14.96
C ARG A 146 -19.19 22.53 -14.38
N GLY A 147 -18.35 23.36 -15.00
CA GLY A 147 -17.02 23.71 -14.50
C GLY A 147 -15.94 22.63 -14.69
N PHE A 148 -16.13 21.70 -15.64
CA PHE A 148 -15.06 20.76 -16.02
C PHE A 148 -14.16 21.44 -17.05
N THR A 149 -12.90 21.68 -16.67
CA THR A 149 -11.88 22.20 -17.59
C THR A 149 -11.34 21.10 -18.51
N ASP A 150 -10.78 21.47 -19.65
CA ASP A 150 -10.17 20.51 -20.58
C ASP A 150 -9.05 19.70 -19.92
N ALA A 151 -8.30 20.32 -18.99
CA ALA A 151 -7.29 19.64 -18.19
C ALA A 151 -7.89 18.56 -17.28
N LEU A 152 -9.01 18.86 -16.60
CA LEU A 152 -9.72 17.91 -15.75
C LEU A 152 -10.34 16.78 -16.56
N ILE A 153 -10.95 17.09 -17.71
CA ILE A 153 -11.52 16.09 -18.63
C ILE A 153 -10.43 15.10 -19.06
N LYS A 154 -9.27 15.61 -19.44
CA LYS A 154 -8.12 14.79 -19.83
C LYS A 154 -7.58 13.97 -18.66
N GLU A 155 -7.39 14.59 -17.50
CA GLU A 155 -6.86 13.93 -16.29
C GLU A 155 -7.76 12.77 -15.82
N ARG A 156 -9.08 12.97 -15.88
CA ARG A 156 -10.07 11.97 -15.48
C ARG A 156 -10.38 10.95 -16.59
N GLY A 157 -9.93 11.21 -17.81
CA GLY A 157 -10.23 10.39 -18.97
C GLY A 157 -11.73 10.42 -19.31
N ILE A 158 -12.41 11.56 -19.14
CA ILE A 158 -13.84 11.68 -19.47
C ILE A 158 -14.00 11.66 -20.99
N GLY A 159 -14.99 10.91 -21.48
CA GLY A 159 -15.25 10.74 -22.90
C GLY A 159 -16.72 10.84 -23.26
N PHE A 160 -17.04 10.51 -24.50
CA PHE A 160 -18.40 10.49 -25.02
C PHE A 160 -18.63 9.23 -25.85
N ALA A 161 -19.68 8.49 -25.54
CA ALA A 161 -20.18 7.39 -26.35
C ALA A 161 -21.16 7.93 -27.38
N PRO A 162 -20.87 7.85 -28.68
CA PRO A 162 -21.77 8.33 -29.75
C PRO A 162 -23.13 7.64 -29.73
N ASP A 163 -24.12 8.24 -30.41
CA ASP A 163 -25.43 7.62 -30.60
C ASP A 163 -25.39 6.58 -31.72
N SER A 164 -24.66 5.53 -31.51
CA SER A 164 -24.51 4.39 -32.40
C SER A 164 -24.78 3.09 -31.67
N SER A 165 -25.41 2.14 -32.34
CA SER A 165 -25.66 0.82 -31.74
C SER A 165 -24.54 -0.20 -31.97
N HIS A 166 -23.59 0.09 -32.87
CA HIS A 166 -22.55 -0.87 -33.26
C HIS A 166 -21.16 -0.24 -33.36
N PHE A 167 -20.95 0.94 -32.83
CA PHE A 167 -19.64 1.59 -32.94
C PHE A 167 -18.55 0.82 -32.18
N CYS A 168 -18.78 0.55 -30.90
CA CYS A 168 -17.86 -0.21 -30.05
C CYS A 168 -17.67 -1.64 -30.57
N HIS A 169 -18.77 -2.30 -30.95
CA HIS A 169 -18.76 -3.62 -31.56
C HIS A 169 -17.85 -3.68 -32.81
N ASP A 170 -18.12 -2.82 -33.81
CA ASP A 170 -17.40 -2.85 -35.09
C ASP A 170 -15.92 -2.45 -34.92
N PHE A 171 -15.65 -1.53 -33.99
CA PHE A 171 -14.29 -1.09 -33.68
C PHE A 171 -13.48 -2.22 -33.07
N LEU A 172 -14.00 -2.91 -32.04
CA LEU A 172 -13.31 -4.02 -31.39
C LEU A 172 -13.12 -5.22 -32.34
N GLN A 173 -14.16 -5.55 -33.13
CA GLN A 173 -14.07 -6.58 -34.15
C GLN A 173 -12.99 -6.29 -35.19
N LYS A 174 -12.91 -5.03 -35.67
CA LYS A 174 -11.86 -4.60 -36.62
C LYS A 174 -10.45 -4.67 -36.02
N LYS A 175 -10.33 -4.49 -34.71
CA LYS A 175 -9.08 -4.62 -33.98
C LYS A 175 -8.70 -6.07 -33.67
N GLY A 176 -9.58 -7.03 -33.95
CA GLY A 176 -9.34 -8.46 -33.79
C GLY A 176 -9.67 -9.01 -32.40
N TYR A 177 -10.38 -8.25 -31.57
CA TYR A 177 -10.85 -8.73 -30.27
C TYR A 177 -12.03 -9.67 -30.41
N ASP A 178 -12.15 -10.61 -29.46
CA ASP A 178 -13.31 -11.48 -29.34
C ASP A 178 -14.53 -10.68 -28.85
N ILE A 179 -15.63 -10.76 -29.60
CA ILE A 179 -16.88 -10.03 -29.32
C ILE A 179 -17.63 -10.63 -28.12
N GLU A 180 -17.55 -11.96 -27.90
CA GLU A 180 -18.08 -12.57 -26.68
C GLU A 180 -17.36 -12.05 -25.44
N LEU A 181 -16.03 -11.97 -25.50
CA LEU A 181 -15.23 -11.39 -24.40
C LEU A 181 -15.54 -9.90 -24.17
N ALA A 182 -15.82 -9.14 -25.22
CA ALA A 182 -16.27 -7.73 -25.11
C ALA A 182 -17.66 -7.61 -24.44
N TYR A 183 -18.53 -8.58 -24.67
CA TYR A 183 -19.82 -8.68 -23.98
C TYR A 183 -19.63 -9.04 -22.49
N GLU A 184 -18.80 -10.04 -22.18
CA GLU A 184 -18.45 -10.42 -20.82
C GLU A 184 -17.76 -9.27 -20.05
N ALA A 185 -16.96 -8.45 -20.75
CA ALA A 185 -16.36 -7.22 -20.22
C ALA A 185 -17.40 -6.10 -19.97
N GLY A 186 -18.64 -6.25 -20.41
CA GLY A 186 -19.72 -5.27 -20.20
C GLY A 186 -19.65 -4.04 -21.13
N LEU A 187 -18.86 -4.08 -22.19
CA LEU A 187 -18.81 -3.06 -23.25
C LEU A 187 -19.99 -3.16 -24.21
N LEU A 188 -20.44 -4.39 -24.43
CA LEU A 188 -21.58 -4.71 -25.29
C LEU A 188 -22.75 -5.26 -24.48
N SER A 189 -23.94 -5.21 -25.09
CA SER A 189 -25.15 -5.90 -24.65
C SER A 189 -25.56 -6.89 -25.72
N ARG A 190 -26.31 -7.94 -25.34
CA ARG A 190 -26.81 -8.95 -26.28
C ARG A 190 -28.35 -8.90 -26.32
N ASN A 191 -28.87 -8.94 -27.50
CA ASN A 191 -30.31 -9.08 -27.72
C ASN A 191 -30.74 -10.53 -27.45
N GLU A 192 -31.72 -10.76 -26.59
CA GLU A 192 -32.15 -12.10 -26.17
C GLU A 192 -32.90 -12.87 -27.27
N GLU A 193 -33.50 -12.17 -28.25
CA GLU A 193 -34.27 -12.83 -29.30
C GLU A 193 -33.41 -13.35 -30.46
N ASN A 194 -32.42 -12.55 -30.87
CA ASN A 194 -31.60 -12.85 -32.06
C ASN A 194 -30.11 -13.03 -31.77
N PHE A 195 -29.72 -12.94 -30.49
CA PHE A 195 -28.34 -13.08 -30.00
C PHE A 195 -27.33 -12.11 -30.63
N SER A 196 -27.82 -11.01 -31.28
CA SER A 196 -26.92 -9.99 -31.81
C SER A 196 -26.37 -9.10 -30.71
N TYR A 197 -25.11 -8.66 -30.86
CA TYR A 197 -24.44 -7.75 -29.95
C TYR A 197 -24.66 -6.30 -30.39
N TYR A 198 -24.78 -5.40 -29.43
CA TYR A 198 -24.90 -3.96 -29.64
C TYR A 198 -24.22 -3.18 -28.52
N ASP A 199 -23.87 -1.92 -28.79
CA ASP A 199 -23.18 -1.08 -27.85
C ASP A 199 -24.02 -0.81 -26.60
N ARG A 200 -23.45 -1.08 -25.44
CA ARG A 200 -24.12 -0.86 -24.15
C ARG A 200 -24.34 0.63 -23.86
N PHE A 201 -23.34 1.45 -24.15
CA PHE A 201 -23.37 2.87 -23.89
C PHE A 201 -23.59 3.63 -25.18
N ARG A 202 -24.61 4.48 -25.20
CA ARG A 202 -24.99 5.30 -26.37
C ARG A 202 -25.45 6.66 -25.90
N ASN A 203 -25.04 7.72 -26.61
CA ASN A 203 -25.40 9.11 -26.33
C ASN A 203 -25.22 9.51 -24.86
N ARG A 204 -24.03 9.18 -24.29
CA ARG A 204 -23.69 9.41 -22.87
C ARG A 204 -22.30 9.93 -22.71
N ILE A 205 -22.12 10.80 -21.70
CA ILE A 205 -20.80 11.19 -21.19
C ILE A 205 -20.26 10.01 -20.38
N MET A 206 -19.05 9.57 -20.72
CA MET A 206 -18.43 8.37 -20.18
C MET A 206 -17.38 8.72 -19.11
N PHE A 207 -17.57 8.19 -17.92
CA PHE A 207 -16.64 8.30 -16.80
C PHE A 207 -16.01 6.93 -16.58
N PRO A 208 -14.68 6.79 -16.76
CA PRO A 208 -14.01 5.51 -16.54
C PRO A 208 -13.99 5.16 -15.06
N LEU A 209 -14.28 3.90 -14.77
CA LEU A 209 -14.20 3.31 -13.44
C LEU A 209 -12.90 2.53 -13.35
N LYS A 210 -12.03 2.94 -12.42
CA LYS A 210 -10.68 2.40 -12.28
C LYS A 210 -10.57 1.53 -11.02
N ASN A 211 -9.89 0.42 -11.15
CA ASN A 211 -9.51 -0.39 -9.99
C ASN A 211 -8.45 0.33 -9.14
N ALA A 212 -8.06 -0.27 -8.01
CA ALA A 212 -7.07 0.29 -7.11
C ALA A 212 -5.67 0.48 -7.74
N GLN A 213 -5.40 -0.17 -8.88
CA GLN A 213 -4.17 -0.05 -9.67
C GLN A 213 -4.25 1.04 -10.76
N GLY A 214 -5.41 1.69 -10.90
CA GLY A 214 -5.64 2.73 -11.90
C GLY A 214 -6.03 2.22 -13.29
N ARG A 215 -6.20 0.89 -13.49
CA ARG A 215 -6.66 0.29 -14.75
C ARG A 215 -8.16 0.44 -14.90
N ILE A 216 -8.63 0.68 -16.11
CA ILE A 216 -10.06 0.84 -16.39
C ILE A 216 -10.73 -0.53 -16.42
N VAL A 217 -11.74 -0.72 -15.56
CA VAL A 217 -12.48 -1.98 -15.41
C VAL A 217 -13.97 -1.85 -15.75
N GLY A 218 -14.43 -0.64 -16.07
CA GLY A 218 -15.80 -0.37 -16.43
C GLY A 218 -16.05 1.13 -16.63
N TYR A 219 -17.31 1.48 -16.81
CA TYR A 219 -17.74 2.86 -17.05
C TYR A 219 -19.02 3.20 -16.28
N SER A 220 -19.18 4.51 -16.01
CA SER A 220 -20.46 5.11 -15.69
C SER A 220 -20.84 6.11 -16.80
N GLY A 221 -21.91 5.83 -17.53
CA GLY A 221 -22.43 6.69 -18.59
C GLY A 221 -23.51 7.64 -18.07
N ARG A 222 -23.23 8.95 -18.04
CA ARG A 222 -24.17 9.98 -17.61
C ARG A 222 -24.92 10.55 -18.83
N THR A 223 -26.26 10.66 -18.74
CA THR A 223 -27.02 11.43 -19.71
C THR A 223 -26.79 12.94 -19.54
N TYR A 224 -26.80 13.67 -20.63
CA TYR A 224 -26.79 15.14 -20.66
C TYR A 224 -28.04 15.71 -21.32
N THR A 225 -28.91 14.83 -21.87
CA THR A 225 -30.16 15.18 -22.58
C THR A 225 -31.42 14.92 -21.76
N GLY A 226 -31.30 14.50 -20.50
CA GLY A 226 -32.44 14.20 -19.62
C GLY A 226 -33.08 12.82 -19.83
N GLN A 227 -32.45 11.93 -20.60
CA GLN A 227 -32.91 10.53 -20.75
C GLN A 227 -32.70 9.74 -19.44
N GLU A 228 -33.66 8.90 -19.09
CA GLU A 228 -33.49 7.94 -17.99
C GLU A 228 -32.84 6.64 -18.47
N PRO A 229 -32.06 5.97 -17.61
CA PRO A 229 -31.63 6.42 -16.29
C PRO A 229 -30.54 7.51 -16.37
N LYS A 230 -30.52 8.45 -15.38
CA LYS A 230 -29.54 9.53 -15.28
C LYS A 230 -28.11 9.00 -15.36
N TYR A 231 -27.82 7.87 -14.71
CA TYR A 231 -26.56 7.15 -14.75
C TYR A 231 -26.77 5.69 -15.15
N LEU A 232 -25.96 5.21 -16.07
CA LEU A 232 -25.88 3.81 -16.48
C LEU A 232 -24.48 3.30 -16.19
N ASN A 233 -24.34 2.36 -15.25
CA ASN A 233 -23.07 1.74 -14.92
C ASN A 233 -22.83 0.47 -15.74
N SER A 234 -21.56 0.07 -15.89
CA SER A 234 -21.20 -1.28 -16.33
C SER A 234 -21.90 -2.33 -15.47
N PRO A 235 -22.27 -3.49 -16.03
CA PRO A 235 -22.78 -4.62 -15.27
C PRO A 235 -21.68 -5.21 -14.39
N GLU A 236 -22.02 -6.14 -13.51
CA GLU A 236 -21.02 -6.99 -12.85
C GLU A 236 -20.28 -7.83 -13.90
N THR A 237 -18.95 -7.84 -13.85
CA THR A 237 -18.08 -8.57 -14.77
C THR A 237 -16.95 -9.25 -14.00
N PRO A 238 -16.16 -10.15 -14.61
CA PRO A 238 -14.97 -10.71 -13.96
C PRO A 238 -14.03 -9.63 -13.41
N ILE A 239 -13.83 -8.53 -14.15
CA ILE A 239 -12.91 -7.43 -13.80
C ILE A 239 -13.58 -6.27 -13.04
N PHE A 240 -14.93 -6.18 -13.00
CA PHE A 240 -15.67 -5.12 -12.34
C PHE A 240 -16.73 -5.65 -11.39
N GLN A 241 -16.52 -5.46 -10.11
CA GLN A 241 -17.46 -5.80 -9.05
C GLN A 241 -17.72 -4.55 -8.19
N LYS A 242 -18.96 -4.02 -8.22
CA LYS A 242 -19.33 -2.80 -7.48
C LYS A 242 -19.00 -2.89 -5.99
N ARG A 243 -19.19 -4.07 -5.40
CA ARG A 243 -18.91 -4.35 -3.97
C ARG A 243 -17.44 -4.29 -3.60
N LYS A 244 -16.51 -4.24 -4.58
CA LYS A 244 -15.06 -4.16 -4.37
C LYS A 244 -14.45 -2.85 -4.86
N LEU A 245 -15.21 -2.02 -5.58
CA LEU A 245 -14.70 -0.83 -6.21
C LEU A 245 -15.10 0.42 -5.42
N LEU A 246 -14.09 1.18 -4.99
CA LEU A 246 -14.25 2.55 -4.50
C LEU A 246 -13.71 3.51 -5.56
N TYR A 247 -14.58 4.40 -6.05
CA TYR A 247 -14.21 5.41 -7.04
C TYR A 247 -13.12 6.34 -6.49
N ASN A 248 -12.13 6.67 -7.32
CA ASN A 248 -10.97 7.53 -7.00
C ASN A 248 -9.95 6.93 -6.03
N LEU A 249 -10.07 5.67 -5.65
CA LEU A 249 -9.16 5.06 -4.70
C LEU A 249 -7.72 5.00 -5.22
N ASP A 250 -7.55 4.79 -6.52
CA ASP A 250 -6.25 4.80 -7.22
C ASP A 250 -5.46 6.09 -6.95
N LYS A 251 -6.14 7.25 -6.93
CA LYS A 251 -5.53 8.55 -6.67
C LYS A 251 -5.49 8.90 -5.18
N ALA A 252 -6.51 8.52 -4.42
CA ALA A 252 -6.69 8.92 -3.03
C ALA A 252 -5.75 8.19 -2.04
N ARG A 253 -5.25 6.99 -2.38
CA ARG A 253 -4.50 6.09 -1.47
C ARG A 253 -3.35 6.77 -0.73
N LYS A 254 -2.48 7.51 -1.44
CA LYS A 254 -1.34 8.22 -0.82
C LYS A 254 -1.81 9.27 0.18
N SER A 255 -2.87 10.01 -0.17
CA SER A 255 -3.44 11.04 0.71
C SER A 255 -4.16 10.43 1.92
N ILE A 256 -4.89 9.32 1.73
CA ILE A 256 -5.53 8.58 2.82
C ILE A 256 -4.49 8.14 3.85
N ARG A 257 -3.39 7.53 3.43
CA ARG A 257 -2.31 7.10 4.33
C ARG A 257 -1.61 8.27 5.02
N LYS A 258 -1.33 9.34 4.27
CA LYS A 258 -0.65 10.53 4.80
C LYS A 258 -1.49 11.23 5.88
N LEU A 259 -2.80 11.31 5.67
CA LEU A 259 -3.75 11.96 6.57
C LEU A 259 -4.30 10.99 7.63
N ASP A 260 -4.05 9.69 7.46
CA ASP A 260 -4.67 8.60 8.23
C ASP A 260 -6.18 8.73 8.30
N GLU A 261 -6.81 9.10 7.18
CA GLU A 261 -8.25 9.34 7.09
C GLU A 261 -8.75 9.14 5.66
N ILE A 262 -9.92 8.51 5.51
CA ILE A 262 -10.68 8.43 4.27
C ILE A 262 -11.98 9.22 4.40
N VAL A 263 -12.34 10.00 3.39
CA VAL A 263 -13.62 10.70 3.31
C VAL A 263 -14.50 9.99 2.29
N LEU A 264 -15.66 9.47 2.73
CA LEU A 264 -16.60 8.75 1.92
C LEU A 264 -17.77 9.67 1.51
N LEU A 265 -17.99 9.79 0.20
CA LEU A 265 -19.07 10.53 -0.43
C LEU A 265 -20.09 9.57 -1.05
N GLU A 266 -21.28 10.07 -1.44
CA GLU A 266 -22.31 9.25 -2.08
C GLU A 266 -22.00 9.00 -3.55
N GLY A 267 -21.64 10.05 -4.30
CA GLY A 267 -21.49 10.03 -5.73
C GLY A 267 -20.06 10.30 -6.23
N PHE A 268 -19.72 9.72 -7.37
CA PHE A 268 -18.41 9.96 -7.98
C PHE A 268 -18.26 11.38 -8.53
N MET A 269 -19.35 12.07 -8.84
CA MET A 269 -19.32 13.48 -9.26
C MET A 269 -18.84 14.37 -8.12
N ASP A 270 -19.34 14.13 -6.90
CA ASP A 270 -18.95 14.86 -5.70
C ASP A 270 -17.48 14.60 -5.35
N VAL A 271 -17.02 13.37 -5.60
CA VAL A 271 -15.60 13.03 -5.47
C VAL A 271 -14.73 13.83 -6.45
N ILE A 272 -15.12 13.93 -7.73
CA ILE A 272 -14.35 14.70 -8.72
C ILE A 272 -14.27 16.18 -8.30
N LYS A 273 -15.37 16.75 -7.84
CA LYS A 273 -15.43 18.15 -7.42
C LYS A 273 -14.65 18.40 -6.13
N SER A 274 -14.83 17.56 -5.12
CA SER A 274 -14.10 17.63 -3.85
C SER A 274 -12.61 17.47 -4.03
N ASP A 275 -12.17 16.53 -4.87
CA ASP A 275 -10.75 16.35 -5.19
C ASP A 275 -10.16 17.57 -5.94
N THR A 276 -10.92 18.15 -6.86
CA THR A 276 -10.53 19.37 -7.56
C THR A 276 -10.46 20.57 -6.61
N ALA A 277 -11.33 20.62 -5.60
CA ALA A 277 -11.30 21.64 -4.56
C ALA A 277 -10.16 21.45 -3.53
N GLY A 278 -9.36 20.37 -3.62
CA GLY A 278 -8.19 20.13 -2.79
C GLY A 278 -8.34 19.01 -1.75
N LEU A 279 -9.51 18.39 -1.61
CA LEU A 279 -9.73 17.28 -0.69
C LEU A 279 -9.30 15.96 -1.36
N LYS A 280 -8.04 15.55 -1.13
CA LYS A 280 -7.39 14.47 -1.89
C LYS A 280 -7.64 13.04 -1.37
N ASN A 281 -8.21 12.88 -0.18
CA ASN A 281 -8.48 11.57 0.46
C ASN A 281 -9.95 11.14 0.30
N VAL A 282 -10.62 11.57 -0.78
CA VAL A 282 -12.04 11.31 -1.05
C VAL A 282 -12.26 10.11 -1.96
N VAL A 283 -13.28 9.32 -1.62
CA VAL A 283 -13.76 8.18 -2.41
C VAL A 283 -15.28 8.11 -2.39
N ALA A 284 -15.87 7.34 -3.30
CA ALA A 284 -17.30 7.01 -3.26
C ALA A 284 -17.55 5.55 -3.63
N THR A 285 -18.69 5.02 -3.19
CA THR A 285 -19.25 3.78 -3.72
C THR A 285 -19.93 4.02 -5.08
N MET A 286 -20.22 2.97 -5.84
CA MET A 286 -20.79 3.06 -7.18
C MET A 286 -22.31 2.84 -7.19
N GLY A 287 -23.06 3.61 -6.38
CA GLY A 287 -24.53 3.49 -6.27
C GLY A 287 -24.95 2.23 -5.52
N THR A 288 -24.12 1.73 -4.64
CA THR A 288 -24.38 0.60 -3.73
C THR A 288 -24.09 1.02 -2.29
N GLN A 289 -24.74 0.35 -1.33
CA GLN A 289 -24.36 0.50 0.06
C GLN A 289 -22.91 0.01 0.26
N LEU A 290 -22.26 0.55 1.28
CA LEU A 290 -20.90 0.12 1.64
C LEU A 290 -20.92 -1.36 2.02
N SER A 291 -20.13 -2.19 1.31
CA SER A 291 -20.05 -3.64 1.52
C SER A 291 -18.96 -3.99 2.54
N ASP A 292 -18.98 -5.24 3.02
CA ASP A 292 -17.92 -5.76 3.90
C ASP A 292 -16.56 -5.85 3.19
N GLU A 293 -16.57 -6.07 1.86
CA GLU A 293 -15.36 -6.04 1.05
C GLU A 293 -14.77 -4.62 0.98
N HIS A 294 -15.60 -3.58 0.80
CA HIS A 294 -15.16 -2.19 0.90
C HIS A 294 -14.55 -1.90 2.27
N ILE A 295 -15.21 -2.31 3.36
CA ILE A 295 -14.73 -2.10 4.73
C ILE A 295 -13.39 -2.82 4.95
N THR A 296 -13.27 -4.06 4.50
CA THR A 296 -12.02 -4.83 4.57
C THR A 296 -10.88 -4.10 3.85
N PHE A 297 -11.18 -3.50 2.71
CA PHE A 297 -10.19 -2.74 1.96
C PHE A 297 -9.82 -1.42 2.65
N ILE A 298 -10.80 -0.67 3.15
CA ILE A 298 -10.58 0.58 3.90
C ILE A 298 -9.70 0.32 5.13
N ARG A 299 -9.95 -0.75 5.87
CA ARG A 299 -9.18 -1.13 7.08
C ARG A 299 -7.70 -1.36 6.81
N LYS A 300 -7.31 -1.75 5.59
CA LYS A 300 -5.90 -1.87 5.20
C LYS A 300 -5.21 -0.51 5.01
N LEU A 301 -5.98 0.55 4.80
CA LEU A 301 -5.46 1.90 4.55
C LEU A 301 -5.50 2.79 5.78
N THR A 302 -6.61 2.77 6.53
CA THR A 302 -6.83 3.60 7.72
C THR A 302 -7.90 3.00 8.61
N SER A 303 -7.90 3.39 9.88
CA SER A 303 -8.99 3.11 10.83
C SER A 303 -9.97 4.28 10.97
N ASN A 304 -9.70 5.44 10.35
CA ASN A 304 -10.49 6.66 10.49
C ASN A 304 -11.26 6.93 9.20
N ILE A 305 -12.58 7.00 9.32
CA ILE A 305 -13.47 7.28 8.19
C ILE A 305 -14.37 8.47 8.50
N THR A 306 -14.45 9.41 7.57
CA THR A 306 -15.36 10.54 7.63
C THR A 306 -16.44 10.38 6.56
N LEU A 307 -17.70 10.38 6.98
CA LEU A 307 -18.86 10.38 6.09
C LEU A 307 -19.23 11.83 5.75
N MET A 308 -19.38 12.13 4.47
CA MET A 308 -19.86 13.44 3.99
C MET A 308 -20.87 13.19 2.88
N PHE A 309 -22.09 12.82 3.29
CA PHE A 309 -23.21 12.53 2.40
C PHE A 309 -24.06 13.80 2.18
N ASP A 310 -25.02 13.73 1.26
CA ASP A 310 -25.85 14.86 0.90
C ASP A 310 -26.62 15.42 2.11
N GLY A 311 -26.82 16.73 2.15
CA GLY A 311 -27.47 17.43 3.26
C GLY A 311 -29.01 17.31 3.28
N ASP A 312 -29.56 16.26 2.66
CA ASP A 312 -30.99 15.97 2.63
C ASP A 312 -31.37 14.86 3.63
N PHE A 313 -32.66 14.50 3.64
CA PHE A 313 -33.17 13.46 4.53
C PHE A 313 -32.58 12.07 4.19
N ALA A 314 -32.48 11.74 2.91
CA ALA A 314 -31.95 10.44 2.47
C ALA A 314 -30.47 10.28 2.83
N GLY A 315 -29.65 11.33 2.63
CA GLY A 315 -28.25 11.36 3.02
C GLY A 315 -28.07 11.26 4.54
N SER A 316 -28.97 11.88 5.32
CA SER A 316 -28.95 11.75 6.79
C SER A 316 -29.27 10.31 7.25
N GLU A 317 -30.26 9.65 6.67
CA GLU A 317 -30.56 8.24 6.96
C GLU A 317 -29.40 7.32 6.54
N ALA A 318 -28.83 7.55 5.35
CA ALA A 318 -27.68 6.81 4.85
C ALA A 318 -26.46 6.98 5.78
N THR A 319 -26.22 8.20 6.28
CA THR A 319 -25.14 8.50 7.25
C THR A 319 -25.34 7.72 8.55
N LEU A 320 -26.55 7.72 9.12
CA LEU A 320 -26.83 6.98 10.35
C LEU A 320 -26.62 5.48 10.18
N LYS A 321 -27.14 4.90 9.09
CA LYS A 321 -27.03 3.48 8.80
C LYS A 321 -25.57 3.05 8.53
N THR A 322 -24.87 3.80 7.69
CA THR A 322 -23.48 3.50 7.32
C THR A 322 -22.55 3.70 8.51
N GLY A 323 -22.74 4.79 9.28
CA GLY A 323 -21.93 5.08 10.47
C GLY A 323 -22.08 4.01 11.54
N GLN A 324 -23.31 3.52 11.79
CA GLN A 324 -23.56 2.43 12.72
C GLN A 324 -22.84 1.14 12.29
N HIS A 325 -22.94 0.78 11.00
CA HIS A 325 -22.27 -0.40 10.46
C HIS A 325 -20.74 -0.31 10.59
N LEU A 326 -20.16 0.85 10.28
CA LEU A 326 -18.71 1.09 10.39
C LEU A 326 -18.21 1.01 11.82
N LEU A 327 -18.96 1.56 12.79
CA LEU A 327 -18.63 1.43 14.22
C LEU A 327 -18.63 -0.03 14.67
N GLN A 328 -19.63 -0.81 14.29
CA GLN A 328 -19.70 -2.25 14.60
C GLN A 328 -18.51 -3.02 14.02
N GLN A 329 -18.00 -2.54 12.88
CA GLN A 329 -16.78 -3.06 12.27
C GLN A 329 -15.49 -2.53 12.93
N GLY A 330 -15.58 -1.73 13.99
CA GLY A 330 -14.45 -1.22 14.78
C GLY A 330 -13.62 -0.14 14.09
N LEU A 331 -14.25 0.68 13.24
CA LEU A 331 -13.67 1.89 12.66
C LEU A 331 -14.04 3.12 13.50
N ASN A 332 -13.17 4.13 13.48
CA ASN A 332 -13.46 5.44 14.04
C ASN A 332 -14.26 6.24 13.02
N VAL A 333 -15.50 6.59 13.34
CA VAL A 333 -16.41 7.26 12.41
C VAL A 333 -16.62 8.70 12.78
N PHE A 334 -16.39 9.57 11.80
CA PHE A 334 -16.68 11.00 11.85
C PHE A 334 -17.70 11.37 10.79
N VAL A 335 -18.34 12.52 10.96
CA VAL A 335 -19.34 13.03 10.01
C VAL A 335 -19.09 14.50 9.77
N ILE A 336 -19.16 14.92 8.51
CA ILE A 336 -19.27 16.29 8.07
C ILE A 336 -20.68 16.46 7.53
N GLN A 337 -21.47 17.28 8.21
CA GLN A 337 -22.87 17.52 7.84
C GLN A 337 -22.96 18.73 6.92
N LEU A 338 -23.27 18.50 5.65
CA LEU A 338 -23.52 19.57 4.70
C LEU A 338 -24.79 20.38 5.09
N PRO A 339 -24.89 21.67 4.72
CA PRO A 339 -26.11 22.44 4.91
C PRO A 339 -27.30 21.77 4.23
N SER A 340 -28.52 21.98 4.80
CA SER A 340 -29.74 21.34 4.32
C SER A 340 -29.97 21.51 2.82
N GLY A 341 -30.15 20.39 2.11
CA GLY A 341 -30.44 20.33 0.68
C GLY A 341 -29.24 20.58 -0.23
N MET A 342 -28.01 20.61 0.30
CA MET A 342 -26.78 20.77 -0.51
C MET A 342 -26.01 19.46 -0.63
N ASP A 343 -25.48 19.21 -1.82
CA ASP A 343 -24.41 18.25 -2.07
C ASP A 343 -23.03 18.95 -2.10
N PRO A 344 -21.90 18.21 -2.13
CA PRO A 344 -20.56 18.81 -2.20
C PRO A 344 -20.34 19.70 -3.45
N ASP A 345 -20.87 19.34 -4.62
CA ASP A 345 -20.78 20.12 -5.87
C ASP A 345 -21.48 21.48 -5.70
N GLU A 346 -22.69 21.49 -5.14
CA GLU A 346 -23.45 22.73 -4.85
C GLU A 346 -22.78 23.61 -3.82
N TYR A 347 -22.20 23.02 -2.75
CA TYR A 347 -21.46 23.77 -1.75
C TYR A 347 -20.24 24.48 -2.35
N ILE A 348 -19.43 23.72 -3.12
CA ILE A 348 -18.25 24.25 -3.82
C ILE A 348 -18.66 25.34 -4.82
N GLY A 349 -19.72 25.11 -5.59
CA GLY A 349 -20.22 26.08 -6.57
C GLY A 349 -20.67 27.40 -5.93
N LYS A 350 -21.23 27.34 -4.72
CA LYS A 350 -21.76 28.51 -4.02
C LYS A 350 -20.71 29.27 -3.23
N TYR A 351 -19.81 28.56 -2.54
CA TYR A 351 -18.89 29.16 -1.56
C TYR A 351 -17.41 29.14 -1.98
N GLY A 352 -17.07 28.36 -3.02
CA GLY A 352 -15.70 28.22 -3.53
C GLY A 352 -14.87 27.17 -2.80
N ASN A 353 -13.72 26.82 -3.41
CA ASN A 353 -12.83 25.76 -2.98
C ASN A 353 -12.23 25.99 -1.58
N ASP A 354 -11.80 27.24 -1.29
CA ASP A 354 -11.16 27.58 0.00
C ASP A 354 -12.16 27.46 1.15
N ALA A 355 -13.40 27.93 0.95
CA ALA A 355 -14.46 27.80 1.93
C ALA A 355 -14.83 26.34 2.17
N PHE A 356 -14.86 25.50 1.12
CA PHE A 356 -15.13 24.08 1.23
C PHE A 356 -14.03 23.34 2.04
N THR A 357 -12.77 23.60 1.74
CA THR A 357 -11.68 22.96 2.48
C THR A 357 -11.61 23.40 3.94
N ALA A 358 -11.91 24.67 4.22
CA ALA A 358 -12.03 25.18 5.60
C ALA A 358 -13.22 24.53 6.33
N PHE A 359 -14.37 24.39 5.68
CA PHE A 359 -15.55 23.71 6.21
C PHE A 359 -15.26 22.26 6.57
N VAL A 360 -14.69 21.48 5.64
CA VAL A 360 -14.33 20.07 5.86
C VAL A 360 -13.38 19.91 7.05
N LYS A 361 -12.45 20.86 7.25
CA LYS A 361 -11.50 20.82 8.35
C LYS A 361 -12.12 21.15 9.71
N ASN A 362 -13.08 22.09 9.76
CA ASN A 362 -13.57 22.68 11.00
C ASN A 362 -14.87 22.06 11.52
N ASP A 363 -15.73 21.53 10.62
CA ASP A 363 -17.08 21.06 10.96
C ASP A 363 -17.18 19.54 11.16
N LYS A 364 -16.05 18.86 11.30
CA LYS A 364 -16.01 17.42 11.57
C LYS A 364 -16.45 17.10 13.00
N LYS A 365 -17.49 16.27 13.12
CA LYS A 365 -18.09 15.81 14.38
C LYS A 365 -17.84 14.29 14.56
N SER A 366 -17.83 13.81 15.81
CA SER A 366 -17.93 12.36 16.06
C SER A 366 -19.29 11.84 15.60
N PHE A 367 -19.37 10.57 15.19
CA PHE A 367 -20.64 9.96 14.79
C PHE A 367 -21.69 10.03 15.91
N ALA A 368 -21.28 9.81 17.16
CA ALA A 368 -22.19 9.91 18.31
C ALA A 368 -22.76 11.34 18.47
N HIS A 369 -21.93 12.38 18.30
CA HIS A 369 -22.40 13.76 18.33
C HIS A 369 -23.38 14.05 17.18
N TYR A 370 -23.07 13.60 15.96
CA TYR A 370 -23.95 13.75 14.81
C TYR A 370 -25.29 13.06 15.06
N LYS A 371 -25.28 11.77 15.51
CA LYS A 371 -26.49 10.97 15.78
C LYS A 371 -27.39 11.68 16.79
N VAL A 372 -26.84 12.15 17.91
CA VAL A 372 -27.64 12.86 18.92
C VAL A 372 -28.18 14.19 18.39
N SER A 373 -27.43 14.92 17.57
CA SER A 373 -27.86 16.20 17.00
C SER A 373 -29.05 16.06 16.04
N ILE A 374 -29.09 14.96 15.27
CA ILE A 374 -30.21 14.63 14.35
C ILE A 374 -31.44 14.14 15.12
N LEU A 375 -31.23 13.34 16.16
CA LEU A 375 -32.32 12.68 16.92
C LEU A 375 -32.79 13.48 18.13
N LYS A 376 -32.28 14.70 18.37
CA LYS A 376 -32.57 15.49 19.57
C LYS A 376 -34.05 15.66 19.87
N ASP A 377 -34.89 15.89 18.85
CA ASP A 377 -36.32 16.10 19.01
C ASP A 377 -37.06 14.78 19.35
N GLU A 378 -36.57 13.65 18.86
CA GLU A 378 -37.06 12.32 19.21
C GLU A 378 -36.64 11.91 20.61
N ILE A 379 -35.40 12.22 21.02
CA ILE A 379 -34.87 12.00 22.38
C ILE A 379 -35.74 12.74 23.39
N ALA A 380 -36.07 14.01 23.10
CA ALA A 380 -36.86 14.85 24.00
C ALA A 380 -38.36 14.52 24.02
N ARG A 381 -38.87 13.61 23.18
CA ARG A 381 -40.29 13.33 23.02
C ARG A 381 -40.94 12.74 24.27
N ASN A 382 -40.27 11.80 24.94
CA ASN A 382 -40.72 11.17 26.17
C ASN A 382 -39.57 10.37 26.84
N ASP A 383 -39.78 9.95 28.10
CA ASP A 383 -38.80 9.25 28.93
C ASP A 383 -38.34 7.91 28.29
N LEU A 384 -39.25 7.18 27.62
CA LEU A 384 -38.88 5.90 26.96
C LEU A 384 -37.96 6.11 25.77
N SER A 385 -38.19 7.17 24.97
CA SER A 385 -37.31 7.56 23.88
C SER A 385 -35.95 8.01 24.42
N TYR A 386 -35.94 8.82 25.48
CA TYR A 386 -34.74 9.28 26.16
C TYR A 386 -33.88 8.08 26.63
N GLU A 387 -34.47 7.13 27.36
CA GLU A 387 -33.75 5.95 27.87
C GLU A 387 -33.22 5.06 26.75
N ARG A 388 -34.02 4.85 25.69
CA ARG A 388 -33.61 4.05 24.54
C ARG A 388 -32.40 4.64 23.85
N TYR A 389 -32.43 5.94 23.51
CA TYR A 389 -31.34 6.59 22.81
C TYR A 389 -30.10 6.77 23.67
N LEU A 390 -30.26 6.94 24.99
CA LEU A 390 -29.14 6.94 25.92
C LEU A 390 -28.38 5.61 25.88
N LYS A 391 -29.11 4.47 25.90
CA LYS A 391 -28.50 3.13 25.79
C LYS A 391 -27.84 2.90 24.43
N GLU A 392 -28.49 3.28 23.34
CA GLU A 392 -27.93 3.16 21.99
C GLU A 392 -26.64 3.94 21.83
N LEU A 393 -26.61 5.21 22.25
CA LEU A 393 -25.43 6.07 22.14
C LEU A 393 -24.31 5.62 23.08
N SER A 394 -24.65 5.14 24.27
CA SER A 394 -23.68 4.52 25.19
C SER A 394 -23.04 3.30 24.54
N HIS A 395 -23.83 2.46 23.90
CA HIS A 395 -23.31 1.31 23.14
C HIS A 395 -22.41 1.75 21.98
N ASP A 396 -22.84 2.73 21.18
CA ASP A 396 -22.03 3.26 20.05
C ASP A 396 -20.67 3.79 20.51
N ILE A 397 -20.64 4.52 21.63
CA ILE A 397 -19.39 5.03 22.20
C ILE A 397 -18.52 3.87 22.70
N SER A 398 -19.11 2.83 23.30
CA SER A 398 -18.35 1.65 23.77
C SER A 398 -17.65 0.88 22.66
N LEU A 399 -18.15 0.94 21.40
CA LEU A 399 -17.53 0.31 20.24
C LEU A 399 -16.27 1.05 19.73
N MET A 400 -16.05 2.30 20.17
CA MET A 400 -14.86 3.06 19.78
C MET A 400 -13.61 2.45 20.42
N LYS A 401 -12.55 2.23 19.65
CA LYS A 401 -11.31 1.62 20.15
C LYS A 401 -10.41 2.56 20.92
N SER A 402 -10.49 3.86 20.64
CA SER A 402 -9.66 4.89 21.29
C SER A 402 -10.36 5.44 22.52
N SER A 403 -9.76 5.26 23.71
CA SER A 403 -10.25 5.83 24.97
C SER A 403 -10.33 7.36 24.92
N ILE A 404 -9.41 8.01 24.19
CA ILE A 404 -9.43 9.48 24.01
C ILE A 404 -10.65 9.90 23.18
N LEU A 405 -10.95 9.16 22.08
CA LEU A 405 -12.13 9.45 21.26
C LEU A 405 -13.43 9.12 21.99
N GLN A 406 -13.45 8.06 22.80
CA GLN A 406 -14.57 7.77 23.70
C GLN A 406 -14.84 8.92 24.67
N GLN A 407 -13.79 9.40 25.37
CA GLN A 407 -13.93 10.52 26.31
C GLN A 407 -14.41 11.81 25.63
N LYS A 408 -13.89 12.09 24.43
CA LYS A 408 -14.35 13.21 23.62
C LYS A 408 -15.83 13.05 23.25
N ALA A 409 -16.24 11.88 22.78
CA ALA A 409 -17.64 11.61 22.42
C ALA A 409 -18.57 11.73 23.65
N LEU A 410 -18.15 11.26 24.83
CA LEU A 410 -18.89 11.44 26.09
C LEU A 410 -19.09 12.93 26.40
N ASN A 411 -18.03 13.74 26.31
CA ASN A 411 -18.12 15.17 26.55
C ASN A 411 -19.05 15.89 25.55
N ASP A 412 -19.03 15.45 24.29
CA ASP A 412 -19.85 16.03 23.22
C ASP A 412 -21.34 15.63 23.34
N VAL A 413 -21.64 14.43 23.87
CA VAL A 413 -23.01 13.86 23.91
C VAL A 413 -23.72 14.14 25.25
N ALA A 414 -23.02 14.13 26.38
CA ALA A 414 -23.59 14.29 27.72
C ALA A 414 -24.50 15.53 27.88
N PRO A 415 -24.17 16.71 27.31
CA PRO A 415 -25.03 17.91 27.41
C PRO A 415 -26.44 17.72 26.80
N PHE A 416 -26.60 16.88 25.78
CA PHE A 416 -27.92 16.61 25.17
C PHE A 416 -28.86 15.83 26.09
N PHE A 417 -28.28 15.10 27.06
CA PHE A 417 -29.02 14.34 28.06
C PHE A 417 -29.06 15.02 29.43
N ASN A 418 -28.55 16.24 29.55
CA ASN A 418 -28.45 16.98 30.84
C ASN A 418 -27.78 16.14 31.96
N VAL A 419 -26.79 15.34 31.60
CA VAL A 419 -25.99 14.53 32.55
C VAL A 419 -24.52 14.93 32.48
N SER A 420 -23.74 14.55 33.51
CA SER A 420 -22.29 14.72 33.40
C SER A 420 -21.66 13.61 32.52
N PRO A 421 -20.50 13.87 31.88
CA PRO A 421 -19.77 12.82 31.14
C PRO A 421 -19.47 11.58 31.99
N GLU A 422 -19.22 11.74 33.30
CA GLU A 422 -18.99 10.63 34.23
C GLU A 422 -20.26 9.81 34.47
N GLN A 423 -21.43 10.46 34.57
CA GLN A 423 -22.71 9.78 34.68
C GLN A 423 -23.00 8.98 33.41
N LEU A 424 -22.77 9.57 32.24
CA LEU A 424 -22.93 8.87 30.95
C LEU A 424 -21.94 7.71 30.82
N ALA A 425 -20.70 7.86 31.27
CA ALA A 425 -19.70 6.79 31.27
C ALA A 425 -20.07 5.61 32.15
N ASN A 426 -20.76 5.83 33.28
CA ASN A 426 -21.22 4.76 34.16
C ASN A 426 -22.34 3.91 33.54
N GLU A 427 -23.14 4.47 32.62
CA GLU A 427 -24.13 3.74 31.84
C GLU A 427 -23.51 2.92 30.70
N ILE A 428 -22.29 3.26 30.30
CA ILE A 428 -21.54 2.49 29.33
C ILE A 428 -21.06 1.22 30.04
N GLN A 429 -21.77 0.13 29.87
CA GLN A 429 -21.19 -1.18 30.13
C GLN A 429 -20.04 -1.34 29.15
N PHE A 430 -18.82 -1.09 29.63
CA PHE A 430 -17.62 -1.53 28.93
C PHE A 430 -17.74 -3.06 28.85
N ASN A 431 -18.33 -3.55 27.77
CA ASN A 431 -18.20 -4.94 27.40
C ASN A 431 -16.70 -5.14 27.15
N GLN A 432 -16.01 -5.50 28.24
CA GLN A 432 -14.77 -6.22 28.17
C GLN A 432 -15.09 -7.59 27.54
N ALA A 433 -15.33 -7.63 26.22
CA ALA A 433 -14.80 -8.75 25.49
C ALA A 433 -13.32 -8.81 25.90
N PRO A 434 -12.76 -9.98 26.26
CA PRO A 434 -11.37 -10.06 26.59
C PRO A 434 -10.58 -9.69 25.32
N VAL A 435 -10.39 -8.40 25.11
CA VAL A 435 -9.22 -7.91 24.44
C VAL A 435 -8.13 -8.47 25.35
N ASN A 436 -7.30 -9.36 24.85
CA ASN A 436 -6.06 -9.70 25.49
C ASN A 436 -5.31 -8.36 25.64
N TYR A 437 -5.61 -7.70 26.72
CA TYR A 437 -4.89 -6.56 27.24
C TYR A 437 -3.57 -7.16 27.69
N TYR A 438 -2.56 -7.05 26.88
CA TYR A 438 -1.21 -7.09 27.40
C TYR A 438 -1.10 -5.85 28.29
N PRO A 439 -0.85 -6.00 29.60
CA PRO A 439 -0.66 -4.83 30.45
C PRO A 439 0.45 -4.00 29.78
N GLU A 440 0.11 -2.75 29.46
CA GLU A 440 1.13 -1.72 29.37
C GLU A 440 1.77 -1.73 30.75
N ASP A 441 2.99 -2.23 30.83
CA ASP A 441 3.77 -2.18 32.03
C ASP A 441 3.78 -0.71 32.52
N GLU A 442 3.36 -0.51 33.77
CA GLU A 442 3.50 0.72 34.53
C GLU A 442 5.00 1.06 34.68
N TYR A 443 5.60 1.54 33.61
CA TYR A 443 6.84 2.28 33.68
C TYR A 443 6.79 3.41 32.66
N GLY A 444 6.35 4.58 33.16
CA GLY A 444 6.58 5.87 32.53
C GLY A 444 8.07 6.19 32.49
N GLY A 445 8.76 5.65 31.53
CA GLY A 445 10.04 6.06 31.04
C GLY A 445 9.95 6.06 29.53
N TYR A 446 10.17 7.21 28.92
CA TYR A 446 10.50 7.30 27.51
C TYR A 446 11.76 6.42 27.31
N ILE A 447 11.55 5.16 27.00
CA ILE A 447 12.58 4.33 26.39
C ILE A 447 12.43 4.64 24.92
N GLU A 448 13.41 5.34 24.35
CA GLU A 448 13.60 5.30 22.89
C GLU A 448 13.53 3.83 22.50
N PRO A 449 12.61 3.44 21.56
CA PRO A 449 12.58 2.07 21.11
C PRO A 449 13.95 1.80 20.49
N GLU A 450 14.69 0.89 21.08
CA GLU A 450 15.88 0.34 20.42
C GLU A 450 15.49 -0.06 18.99
N PRO A 451 16.31 0.24 17.99
CA PRO A 451 16.00 -0.10 16.62
C PRO A 451 15.76 -1.62 16.55
N ILE A 452 14.52 -1.98 16.23
CA ILE A 452 14.09 -3.36 16.04
C ILE A 452 14.87 -3.92 14.85
N GLY A 453 16.00 -4.55 15.11
CA GLY A 453 16.92 -5.06 14.09
C GLY A 453 18.20 -5.65 14.67
N MET A 454 18.44 -5.47 15.98
CA MET A 454 19.70 -5.92 16.59
C MET A 454 19.72 -7.37 17.09
N ALA A 455 18.59 -8.04 17.26
CA ALA A 455 18.53 -9.37 17.89
C ALA A 455 19.35 -10.47 17.16
N GLN A 456 19.72 -10.27 15.91
CA GLN A 456 20.50 -11.24 15.15
C GLN A 456 22.03 -11.07 15.29
N PHE A 457 22.49 -9.90 15.76
CA PHE A 457 23.90 -9.57 15.88
C PHE A 457 24.34 -9.26 17.32
N ASP A 458 23.51 -9.56 18.32
CA ASP A 458 23.83 -9.27 19.74
C ASP A 458 25.00 -10.07 20.30
N ASN A 459 25.43 -11.15 19.62
CA ASN A 459 26.52 -12.01 20.02
C ASN A 459 27.68 -12.07 19.01
N LEU A 460 27.86 -11.05 18.17
CA LEU A 460 28.98 -11.01 17.25
C LEU A 460 30.32 -10.91 17.99
N SER A 461 31.30 -11.71 17.55
CA SER A 461 32.67 -11.59 17.95
C SER A 461 33.27 -10.22 17.59
N ARG A 462 34.38 -9.83 18.20
CA ARG A 462 35.10 -8.59 17.84
C ARG A 462 35.32 -8.48 16.33
N GLN A 463 35.68 -9.59 15.72
CA GLN A 463 35.95 -9.66 14.29
C GLN A 463 34.71 -9.51 13.43
N GLU A 464 33.64 -10.22 13.71
CA GLU A 464 32.37 -10.07 12.97
C GLU A 464 31.79 -8.66 13.10
N LYS A 465 32.04 -7.99 14.24
CA LYS A 465 31.68 -6.56 14.39
C LYS A 465 32.49 -5.66 13.46
N ALA A 466 33.80 -5.94 13.29
CA ALA A 466 34.65 -5.22 12.36
C ALA A 466 34.24 -5.50 10.89
N GLU A 467 33.98 -6.77 10.55
CA GLU A 467 33.47 -7.17 9.24
C GLU A 467 32.16 -6.44 8.88
N ARG A 468 31.21 -6.37 9.83
CA ARG A 468 29.94 -5.67 9.67
C ARG A 468 30.14 -4.18 9.42
N ALA A 469 30.95 -3.53 10.23
CA ALA A 469 31.21 -2.09 10.10
C ALA A 469 31.96 -1.78 8.80
N PHE A 470 32.95 -2.59 8.43
CA PHE A 470 33.68 -2.47 7.19
C PHE A 470 32.76 -2.57 5.97
N LEU A 471 31.91 -3.60 5.89
CA LEU A 471 30.94 -3.76 4.82
C LEU A 471 29.98 -2.55 4.73
N LYS A 472 29.54 -2.03 5.87
CA LYS A 472 28.68 -0.84 5.90
C LYS A 472 29.37 0.41 5.32
N HIS A 473 30.67 0.56 5.53
CA HIS A 473 31.45 1.63 4.88
C HIS A 473 31.56 1.42 3.37
N LEU A 474 31.79 0.17 2.91
CA LEU A 474 31.85 -0.15 1.49
C LEU A 474 30.51 0.10 0.76
N MET A 475 29.39 -0.05 1.46
CA MET A 475 28.04 0.22 0.94
C MET A 475 27.74 1.74 0.80
N ARG A 476 28.62 2.61 1.27
CA ARG A 476 28.39 4.04 1.27
C ARG A 476 28.53 4.66 -0.12
N ASP A 477 29.63 4.37 -0.82
CA ASP A 477 29.94 4.88 -2.14
C ASP A 477 31.02 4.02 -2.85
N LYS A 478 31.07 4.12 -4.17
CA LYS A 478 32.00 3.38 -5.02
C LYS A 478 33.45 3.74 -4.77
N ASP A 479 33.76 5.00 -4.45
CA ASP A 479 35.14 5.44 -4.20
C ASP A 479 35.69 4.78 -2.93
N THR A 480 34.91 4.72 -1.86
CA THR A 480 35.25 3.99 -0.64
C THR A 480 35.46 2.50 -0.95
N PHE A 481 34.58 1.90 -1.75
CA PHE A 481 34.70 0.49 -2.15
C PHE A 481 36.03 0.26 -2.91
N LEU A 482 36.33 1.02 -3.93
CA LEU A 482 37.54 0.86 -4.75
C LEU A 482 38.84 1.08 -3.95
N ASN A 483 38.82 2.00 -2.97
CA ASN A 483 40.00 2.28 -2.15
C ASN A 483 40.32 1.15 -1.19
N TYR A 484 39.33 0.40 -0.70
CA TYR A 484 39.52 -0.57 0.38
C TYR A 484 39.26 -2.02 -0.02
N TYR A 485 38.64 -2.28 -1.20
CA TYR A 485 38.32 -3.65 -1.62
C TYR A 485 39.54 -4.57 -1.67
N GLU A 486 40.68 -4.11 -2.22
CA GLU A 486 41.91 -4.89 -2.31
C GLU A 486 42.68 -4.97 -0.98
N SER A 487 42.29 -4.19 0.04
CA SER A 487 42.96 -4.14 1.33
C SER A 487 42.60 -5.35 2.24
N VAL A 488 41.55 -6.10 1.88
CA VAL A 488 41.05 -7.26 2.65
C VAL A 488 40.96 -8.48 1.73
N ASP A 489 41.57 -9.59 2.13
CA ASP A 489 41.32 -10.87 1.47
C ASP A 489 39.96 -11.42 1.94
N LYS A 490 39.10 -11.79 1.00
CA LYS A 490 37.78 -12.36 1.28
C LYS A 490 37.83 -13.62 2.16
N ASP A 491 38.93 -14.36 2.12
CA ASP A 491 39.15 -15.56 2.95
C ASP A 491 39.45 -15.24 4.42
N ASN A 492 39.69 -13.97 4.74
CA ASN A 492 39.89 -13.51 6.12
C ASN A 492 38.54 -13.24 6.85
N PHE A 493 37.41 -13.22 6.14
CA PHE A 493 36.09 -13.10 6.78
C PHE A 493 35.76 -14.36 7.60
N THR A 494 35.35 -14.17 8.84
CA THR A 494 34.88 -15.26 9.71
C THR A 494 33.44 -15.60 9.48
N ASN A 495 32.63 -14.59 9.16
CA ASN A 495 31.21 -14.77 8.87
C ASN A 495 30.98 -15.03 7.37
N GLN A 496 30.48 -16.22 7.05
CA GLN A 496 30.28 -16.63 5.65
C GLN A 496 29.25 -15.74 4.90
N HIS A 497 28.26 -15.20 5.58
CA HIS A 497 27.28 -14.31 4.96
C HIS A 497 27.92 -12.94 4.65
N PHE A 498 28.79 -12.42 5.55
CA PHE A 498 29.53 -11.18 5.31
C PHE A 498 30.53 -11.33 4.17
N LYS A 499 31.25 -12.46 4.11
CA LYS A 499 32.10 -12.80 2.97
C LYS A 499 31.33 -12.74 1.65
N TYR A 500 30.15 -13.36 1.60
CA TYR A 500 29.33 -13.36 0.40
C TYR A 500 28.82 -11.95 0.02
N VAL A 501 28.42 -11.15 1.00
CA VAL A 501 28.03 -9.75 0.76
C VAL A 501 29.21 -8.95 0.19
N PHE A 502 30.42 -9.18 0.65
CA PHE A 502 31.63 -8.56 0.11
C PHE A 502 31.83 -8.89 -1.39
N GLU A 503 31.62 -10.15 -1.79
CA GLU A 503 31.65 -10.56 -3.20
C GLU A 503 30.50 -9.93 -4.01
N VAL A 504 29.30 -9.86 -3.45
CA VAL A 504 28.13 -9.22 -4.08
C VAL A 504 28.38 -7.72 -4.34
N LEU A 505 29.03 -7.01 -3.41
CA LEU A 505 29.37 -5.60 -3.61
C LEU A 505 30.36 -5.40 -4.76
N HIS A 506 31.26 -6.34 -4.98
CA HIS A 506 32.16 -6.30 -6.15
C HIS A 506 31.38 -6.39 -7.46
N ASP A 507 30.47 -7.36 -7.59
CA ASP A 507 29.67 -7.54 -8.81
C ASP A 507 28.71 -6.36 -9.01
N PHE A 508 28.16 -5.84 -7.92
CA PHE A 508 27.29 -4.68 -7.93
C PHE A 508 28.00 -3.40 -8.46
N TYR A 509 29.18 -3.07 -7.91
CA TYR A 509 29.92 -1.87 -8.33
C TYR A 509 30.62 -2.01 -9.70
N ALA A 510 30.71 -3.20 -10.25
CA ALA A 510 31.15 -3.42 -11.62
C ALA A 510 30.12 -2.85 -12.63
N GLU A 511 28.85 -2.83 -12.28
CA GLU A 511 27.74 -2.39 -13.16
C GLU A 511 27.10 -1.07 -12.70
N ASN A 512 27.32 -0.62 -11.44
CA ASN A 512 26.67 0.55 -10.85
C ASN A 512 27.70 1.54 -10.26
N ASP A 513 27.38 2.83 -10.30
CA ASP A 513 28.26 3.88 -9.76
C ASP A 513 27.84 4.36 -8.36
N GLN A 514 26.57 4.17 -7.99
CA GLN A 514 26.01 4.55 -6.69
C GLN A 514 25.34 3.37 -6.02
N TYR A 515 25.59 3.19 -4.70
CA TYR A 515 24.93 2.15 -3.95
C TYR A 515 23.45 2.46 -3.73
N ASN A 516 22.62 1.48 -4.03
CA ASN A 516 21.19 1.48 -3.72
C ASN A 516 20.77 0.07 -3.29
N ILE A 517 20.25 -0.06 -2.08
CA ILE A 517 19.83 -1.35 -1.53
C ILE A 517 18.76 -2.04 -2.38
N ASN A 518 17.84 -1.27 -2.98
CA ASN A 518 16.77 -1.79 -3.83
C ASN A 518 17.33 -2.48 -5.10
N ASP A 519 18.50 -2.05 -5.59
CA ASP A 519 19.21 -2.67 -6.70
C ASP A 519 20.11 -3.81 -6.21
N ALA A 520 20.83 -3.60 -5.10
CA ALA A 520 21.76 -4.59 -4.55
C ALA A 520 21.07 -5.91 -4.16
N VAL A 521 19.81 -5.88 -3.69
CA VAL A 521 19.06 -7.12 -3.36
C VAL A 521 18.81 -8.01 -4.57
N GLN A 522 18.93 -7.50 -5.81
CA GLN A 522 18.75 -8.30 -7.04
C GLN A 522 19.97 -9.20 -7.32
N TYR A 523 21.15 -8.85 -6.80
CA TYR A 523 22.39 -9.63 -6.94
C TYR A 523 22.44 -10.81 -5.96
N VAL A 524 21.42 -10.94 -5.08
CA VAL A 524 21.41 -11.95 -4.00
C VAL A 524 20.30 -12.98 -4.24
N ASN A 525 20.68 -14.26 -4.34
CA ASN A 525 19.77 -15.35 -4.71
C ASN A 525 19.14 -16.10 -3.50
N SER A 526 19.59 -15.87 -2.26
CA SER A 526 19.03 -16.53 -1.08
C SER A 526 18.38 -15.54 -0.12
N ASN A 527 17.35 -16.00 0.61
CA ASN A 527 16.65 -15.18 1.59
C ASN A 527 17.57 -14.79 2.77
N GLU A 528 18.43 -15.70 3.22
CA GLU A 528 19.37 -15.47 4.33
C GLU A 528 20.40 -14.37 3.99
N LEU A 529 20.94 -14.39 2.77
CA LEU A 529 21.89 -13.39 2.31
C LEU A 529 21.23 -12.04 2.06
N ARG A 530 19.99 -12.05 1.57
CA ARG A 530 19.19 -10.84 1.38
C ARG A 530 18.89 -10.18 2.72
N GLU A 531 18.56 -10.98 3.74
CA GLU A 531 18.40 -10.51 5.12
C GLU A 531 19.71 -9.87 5.64
N THR A 532 20.85 -10.52 5.44
CA THR A 532 22.15 -9.98 5.85
C THR A 532 22.41 -8.62 5.21
N LEU A 533 22.14 -8.48 3.91
CA LEU A 533 22.32 -7.22 3.18
C LEU A 533 21.38 -6.10 3.71
N ILE A 534 20.11 -6.43 3.96
CA ILE A 534 19.14 -5.49 4.53
C ILE A 534 19.51 -5.10 5.97
N SER A 535 19.96 -6.06 6.77
CA SER A 535 20.41 -5.80 8.14
C SER A 535 21.65 -4.90 8.19
N LEU A 536 22.60 -5.09 7.28
CA LEU A 536 23.74 -4.20 7.09
C LEU A 536 23.29 -2.79 6.68
N GLU A 537 22.30 -2.69 5.83
CA GLU A 537 21.76 -1.38 5.43
C GLU A 537 21.11 -0.63 6.61
N GLN A 538 20.47 -1.33 7.52
CA GLN A 538 19.84 -0.73 8.71
C GLN A 538 20.84 -0.45 9.83
N TYR A 539 22.04 -1.04 9.79
CA TYR A 539 23.07 -0.79 10.77
C TYR A 539 23.57 0.65 10.69
N SER A 540 23.53 1.37 11.82
CA SER A 540 24.04 2.73 11.93
C SER A 540 25.49 2.69 12.38
N LEU A 541 26.39 3.32 11.60
CA LEU A 541 27.73 3.65 12.05
C LEU A 541 27.67 4.78 13.07
N ASN A 542 28.70 4.95 13.89
CA ASN A 542 28.81 6.09 14.80
C ASN A 542 28.72 7.42 14.02
N ASP A 543 28.03 8.41 14.59
CA ASP A 543 27.76 9.70 13.93
C ASP A 543 29.03 10.53 13.65
N GLU A 544 30.14 10.25 14.33
CA GLU A 544 31.43 10.90 14.13
C GLU A 544 32.50 9.86 13.79
N PRO A 545 32.75 9.58 12.48
CA PRO A 545 33.85 8.71 12.09
C PRO A 545 35.19 9.38 12.44
N TYR A 546 36.08 8.65 13.12
CA TYR A 546 37.42 9.12 13.40
C TYR A 546 38.36 8.81 12.21
N GLU A 547 39.44 9.61 12.13
CA GLU A 547 40.45 9.44 11.09
C GLU A 547 41.08 8.04 11.23
N ASN A 548 41.08 7.22 10.16
CA ASN A 548 41.53 5.83 10.07
C ASN A 548 40.55 4.75 10.61
N GLU A 549 39.30 5.04 10.82
CA GLU A 549 38.31 4.05 11.31
C GLU A 549 38.23 2.81 10.40
N ILE A 550 38.25 2.96 9.09
CA ILE A 550 38.19 1.85 8.13
C ILE A 550 39.50 1.03 8.18
N ASP A 551 40.67 1.67 8.32
CA ASP A 551 41.93 0.99 8.43
C ASP A 551 42.02 0.10 9.68
N ASP A 552 41.40 0.52 10.79
CA ASP A 552 41.31 -0.29 12.00
C ASP A 552 40.47 -1.54 11.77
N TYR A 553 39.35 -1.43 11.05
CA TYR A 553 38.54 -2.62 10.68
C TYR A 553 39.32 -3.55 9.74
N VAL A 554 40.01 -3.02 8.73
CA VAL A 554 40.85 -3.77 7.80
C VAL A 554 41.92 -4.57 8.59
N ASN A 555 42.58 -3.91 9.56
CA ASN A 555 43.59 -4.57 10.40
C ASN A 555 42.98 -5.73 11.20
N VAL A 556 41.81 -5.52 11.83
CA VAL A 556 41.13 -6.57 12.61
C VAL A 556 40.73 -7.76 11.74
N ILE A 557 40.22 -7.51 10.50
CA ILE A 557 39.85 -8.58 9.58
C ILE A 557 41.08 -9.35 9.11
N ASN A 558 42.19 -8.67 8.81
CA ASN A 558 43.42 -9.29 8.33
C ASN A 558 44.20 -10.00 9.44
N GLU A 559 44.00 -9.68 10.74
CA GLU A 559 44.54 -10.44 11.86
C GLU A 559 44.12 -11.92 11.81
N ASN A 560 42.99 -12.25 11.19
CA ASN A 560 42.48 -13.62 11.09
C ASN A 560 43.20 -14.48 10.03
N GLY A 561 43.78 -13.86 9.01
CA GLY A 561 44.64 -14.56 8.04
C GLY A 561 45.94 -15.10 8.64
N GLN A 562 46.28 -14.66 9.85
CA GLN A 562 47.40 -15.19 10.59
C GLN A 562 46.91 -16.25 11.60
N GLU A 563 47.25 -17.53 11.38
CA GLU A 563 46.95 -18.61 12.33
C GLU A 563 47.43 -18.22 13.76
N THR A 564 46.49 -18.08 14.68
CA THR A 564 46.84 -17.75 16.08
C THR A 564 47.56 -18.90 16.76
N ILE A 565 48.40 -18.61 17.74
CA ILE A 565 49.09 -19.66 18.56
C ILE A 565 48.04 -20.57 19.23
N GLU A 566 46.87 -20.07 19.59
CA GLU A 566 45.78 -20.87 20.15
C GLU A 566 45.17 -21.83 19.12
N SER A 567 44.90 -21.36 17.88
CA SER A 567 44.46 -22.20 16.78
C SER A 567 45.45 -23.29 16.43
N LEU A 568 46.73 -22.93 16.34
CA LEU A 568 47.82 -23.88 16.10
C LEU A 568 47.93 -24.93 17.23
N ASN A 569 47.74 -24.53 18.50
CA ASN A 569 47.71 -25.45 19.64
C ASN A 569 46.48 -26.38 19.60
N HIS A 570 45.33 -25.89 19.13
CA HIS A 570 44.13 -26.73 18.94
C HIS A 570 44.37 -27.77 17.86
N LYS A 571 44.86 -27.37 16.70
CA LYS A 571 45.22 -28.26 15.58
C LYS A 571 46.32 -29.29 15.99
N LEU A 572 47.29 -28.89 16.80
CA LEU A 572 48.29 -29.77 17.35
C LEU A 572 47.65 -30.85 18.26
N ARG A 573 46.69 -30.48 19.12
CA ARG A 573 45.97 -31.45 19.97
C ARG A 573 45.15 -32.43 19.11
N GLU A 574 44.51 -31.96 18.05
CA GLU A 574 43.81 -32.85 17.11
C GLU A 574 44.74 -33.78 16.37
N ALA A 575 45.86 -33.28 15.82
CA ALA A 575 46.89 -34.10 15.21
C ALA A 575 47.47 -35.13 16.18
N THR A 576 47.58 -34.78 17.47
CA THR A 576 48.02 -35.71 18.52
C THR A 576 46.96 -36.79 18.77
N ARG A 577 45.66 -36.43 18.76
CA ARG A 577 44.54 -37.36 18.98
C ARG A 577 44.40 -38.39 17.85
N ILE A 578 44.64 -37.98 16.59
CA ILE A 578 44.61 -38.88 15.43
C ILE A 578 45.93 -39.63 15.18
N GLY A 579 47.01 -39.32 15.94
CA GLY A 579 48.29 -39.98 15.84
C GLY A 579 49.14 -39.60 14.62
N ASP A 580 48.85 -38.47 13.96
CA ASP A 580 49.57 -37.99 12.79
C ASP A 580 50.83 -37.23 13.19
N VAL A 581 51.97 -37.88 13.13
CA VAL A 581 53.30 -37.38 13.58
C VAL A 581 53.82 -36.26 12.65
N GLU A 582 53.48 -36.29 11.36
CA GLU A 582 53.91 -35.26 10.41
C GLU A 582 53.15 -33.93 10.62
N LEU A 583 51.86 -34.00 10.83
CA LEU A 583 51.03 -32.82 11.18
C LEU A 583 51.41 -32.25 12.56
N GLN A 584 51.77 -33.10 13.54
CA GLN A 584 52.26 -32.63 14.84
C GLN A 584 53.55 -31.83 14.70
N LYS A 585 54.53 -32.34 13.93
CA LYS A 585 55.76 -31.61 13.64
C LYS A 585 55.53 -30.29 12.94
N TYR A 586 54.62 -30.27 11.95
CA TYR A 586 54.29 -29.08 11.21
C TYR A 586 53.71 -27.98 12.12
N TYR A 587 52.69 -28.29 12.94
CA TYR A 587 52.10 -27.31 13.84
C TYR A 587 53.02 -26.85 14.94
N LEU A 588 53.89 -27.73 15.46
CA LEU A 588 54.95 -27.35 16.42
C LEU A 588 55.95 -26.34 15.83
N GLN A 589 56.36 -26.53 14.58
CA GLN A 589 57.24 -25.60 13.89
C GLN A 589 56.59 -24.23 13.69
N GLN A 590 55.31 -24.18 13.31
CA GLN A 590 54.58 -22.94 13.17
C GLN A 590 54.43 -22.19 14.51
N ILE A 591 54.12 -22.88 15.60
CA ILE A 591 54.04 -22.29 16.94
C ILE A 591 55.39 -21.70 17.38
N VAL A 592 56.49 -22.39 17.11
CA VAL A 592 57.83 -21.91 17.43
C VAL A 592 58.22 -20.70 16.59
N ALA A 593 57.88 -20.68 15.31
CA ALA A 593 58.12 -19.55 14.42
C ALA A 593 57.37 -18.29 14.92
N LYS A 594 56.08 -18.41 15.22
CA LYS A 594 55.25 -17.31 15.75
C LYS A 594 55.65 -16.80 17.12
N ASN A 595 56.15 -17.67 17.99
CA ASN A 595 56.69 -17.23 19.28
C ASN A 595 58.02 -16.44 19.13
N LYS A 596 58.78 -16.68 18.04
CA LYS A 596 59.97 -15.87 17.72
C LYS A 596 59.67 -14.52 17.13
N GLU A 597 58.57 -14.37 16.40
CA GLU A 597 58.09 -13.09 15.87
C GLU A 597 57.54 -12.16 16.97
N ARG A 598 57.11 -12.70 18.11
CA ARG A 598 56.60 -11.93 19.27
C ARG A 598 57.70 -11.49 20.25
N MET A 599 58.93 -11.94 20.11
CA MET A 599 60.08 -11.51 20.89
C MET A 599 60.90 -10.45 20.14
#